data_15dc93508f3ed3295f9273d1b51483c6
#
_entry.id   15dc93508f3ed3295f9273d1b51483c6
#
_cell.length_a   1.000
_cell.length_b   1.000
_cell.length_c   1.000
_cell.angle_alpha   90.00
_cell.angle_beta   90.00
_cell.angle_gamma   90.00
#
_symmetry.space_group_name_H-M   'P 1'
#
loop_
_entity.id
_entity.type
_entity.pdbx_description
1 polymer ?
#
loop_
_entity_poly.entity_id
_entity_poly.type
_entity_poly.pdbx_seq_one_letter_code
_entity_poly.pdbx_strand_id
1 'polypeptide(L)'
;MNPVLTIDPEFEAKCPPLTEDELSQLEENILEEGLVLMPLIVWNDTIVDGHNRYRIAQAHPGIGFRTHEKQFSNRYEALSWICKNQLGRRNLSPEQKRYLLGKQYESEKKAEKIFHGNQYTLANHNPA
;
A
#
# COMPACT_ATOMS: atom_id res chain seq x y z
N MET A 1 3.58 14.39 17.62
CA MET A 1 4.59 14.23 16.57
C MET A 1 4.23 13.05 15.69
N ASN A 2 4.27 13.25 14.38
CA ASN A 2 3.95 12.18 13.44
C ASN A 2 5.08 11.15 13.37
N PRO A 3 4.76 9.87 13.27
CA PRO A 3 5.79 8.86 13.04
C PRO A 3 6.48 9.04 11.69
N VAL A 4 7.73 8.65 11.61
CA VAL A 4 8.48 8.62 10.36
C VAL A 4 8.26 7.25 9.72
N LEU A 5 7.72 7.26 8.50
CA LEU A 5 7.38 6.04 7.78
C LEU A 5 8.29 5.87 6.57
N THR A 6 8.44 4.62 6.14
CA THR A 6 9.22 4.29 4.94
C THR A 6 8.29 4.26 3.73
N ILE A 7 8.77 4.82 2.63
CA ILE A 7 8.10 4.68 1.33
C ILE A 7 8.87 3.64 0.52
N ASP A 8 8.20 2.54 0.23
CA ASP A 8 8.77 1.50 -0.63
C ASP A 8 8.38 1.82 -2.07
N PRO A 9 9.36 2.05 -2.96
CA PRO A 9 9.06 2.44 -4.35
C PRO A 9 8.22 1.43 -5.11
N GLU A 10 8.40 0.15 -4.83
CA GLU A 10 7.60 -0.89 -5.48
C GLU A 10 6.15 -0.84 -5.03
N PHE A 11 5.92 -0.61 -3.74
CA PHE A 11 4.57 -0.47 -3.20
C PHE A 11 3.89 0.78 -3.76
N GLU A 12 4.59 1.90 -3.77
CA GLU A 12 4.06 3.14 -4.31
C GLU A 12 3.74 3.02 -5.80
N ALA A 13 4.55 2.30 -6.55
CA ALA A 13 4.35 2.13 -7.99
C ALA A 13 3.06 1.38 -8.34
N LYS A 14 2.48 0.62 -7.39
CA LYS A 14 1.20 -0.06 -7.60
C LYS A 14 0.00 0.85 -7.34
N CYS A 15 0.23 2.05 -6.80
CA CYS A 15 -0.83 3.01 -6.53
C CYS A 15 -0.90 3.97 -7.72
N PRO A 16 -2.01 4.00 -8.48
CA PRO A 16 -2.12 4.93 -9.60
C PRO A 16 -1.95 6.37 -9.14
N PRO A 17 -1.18 7.18 -9.85
CA PRO A 17 -0.96 8.57 -9.45
C PRO A 17 -2.24 9.38 -9.54
N LEU A 18 -2.38 10.35 -8.64
CA LEU A 18 -3.46 11.30 -8.71
C LEU A 18 -3.13 12.34 -9.79
N THR A 19 -4.17 12.88 -10.43
CA THR A 19 -3.99 14.05 -11.30
C THR A 19 -3.64 15.25 -10.43
N GLU A 20 -3.15 16.31 -11.06
CA GLU A 20 -2.83 17.56 -10.34
C GLU A 20 -4.07 18.11 -9.63
N ASP A 21 -5.23 18.07 -10.29
CA ASP A 21 -6.47 18.54 -9.70
C ASP A 21 -6.90 17.69 -8.51
N GLU A 22 -6.78 16.37 -8.63
CA GLU A 22 -7.10 15.46 -7.53
C GLU A 22 -6.17 15.67 -6.34
N LEU A 23 -4.88 15.84 -6.60
CA LEU A 23 -3.89 16.08 -5.56
C LEU A 23 -4.12 17.41 -4.86
N SER A 24 -4.40 18.47 -5.63
CA SER A 24 -4.72 19.79 -5.07
C SER A 24 -5.96 19.73 -4.20
N GLN A 25 -6.98 19.02 -4.64
CA GLN A 25 -8.22 18.88 -3.86
C GLN A 25 -7.98 18.11 -2.58
N LEU A 26 -7.18 17.05 -2.64
CA LEU A 26 -6.85 16.27 -1.46
C LEU A 26 -6.09 17.12 -0.45
N GLU A 27 -5.11 17.89 -0.89
CA GLU A 27 -4.34 18.78 -0.04
C GLU A 27 -5.23 19.84 0.60
N GLU A 28 -6.09 20.47 -0.19
CA GLU A 28 -7.03 21.47 0.30
C GLU A 28 -7.94 20.90 1.37
N ASN A 29 -8.48 19.71 1.15
CA ASN A 29 -9.36 19.04 2.12
C ASN A 29 -8.64 18.75 3.42
N ILE A 30 -7.40 18.25 3.34
CA ILE A 30 -6.59 17.96 4.53
C ILE A 30 -6.27 19.24 5.31
N LEU A 31 -5.90 20.31 4.62
CA LEU A 31 -5.61 21.58 5.26
C LEU A 31 -6.85 22.19 5.91
N GLU A 32 -8.01 22.06 5.28
CA GLU A 32 -9.27 22.55 5.82
C GLU A 32 -9.65 21.80 7.10
N GLU A 33 -9.47 20.48 7.13
CA GLU A 33 -9.76 19.68 8.32
C GLU A 33 -8.69 19.86 9.41
N GLY A 34 -7.49 20.23 9.04
CA GLY A 34 -6.36 20.37 9.96
C GLY A 34 -5.69 19.05 10.33
N LEU A 35 -6.13 17.96 9.74
CA LEU A 35 -5.55 16.63 9.95
C LEU A 35 -5.94 15.69 8.82
N VAL A 36 -5.22 14.58 8.70
CA VAL A 36 -5.56 13.51 7.76
C VAL A 36 -6.61 12.62 8.43
N LEU A 37 -7.84 12.63 7.92
CA LEU A 37 -8.96 11.92 8.54
C LEU A 37 -8.83 10.40 8.39
N MET A 38 -8.48 9.91 7.20
CA MET A 38 -8.35 8.48 6.95
C MET A 38 -6.98 7.98 7.40
N PRO A 39 -6.92 6.90 8.21
CA PRO A 39 -5.62 6.35 8.62
C PRO A 39 -4.79 5.89 7.43
N LEU A 40 -3.49 6.02 7.55
CA LEU A 40 -2.55 5.40 6.62
C LEU A 40 -2.45 3.92 6.98
N ILE A 41 -2.41 3.06 5.99
CA ILE A 41 -2.21 1.63 6.23
C ILE A 41 -0.72 1.35 6.12
N VAL A 42 -0.16 0.73 7.15
CA VAL A 42 1.29 0.47 7.23
C VAL A 42 1.57 -0.99 7.56
N TRP A 43 2.73 -1.44 7.16
CA TRP A 43 3.28 -2.75 7.46
C TRP A 43 4.77 -2.57 7.78
N ASN A 44 5.16 -2.90 9.01
CA ASN A 44 6.53 -2.71 9.48
C ASN A 44 7.03 -1.29 9.20
N ASP A 45 6.23 -0.30 9.60
CA ASP A 45 6.51 1.13 9.40
C ASP A 45 6.66 1.55 7.94
N THR A 46 6.26 0.70 7.01
CA THR A 46 6.27 0.99 5.58
C THR A 46 4.85 1.26 5.10
N ILE A 47 4.68 2.31 4.31
CA ILE A 47 3.36 2.69 3.83
C ILE A 47 2.86 1.68 2.79
N VAL A 48 1.66 1.17 3.01
CA VAL A 48 0.97 0.27 2.10
C VAL A 48 -0.14 1.02 1.37
N ASP A 49 -0.82 1.92 2.06
CA ASP A 49 -1.83 2.80 1.47
C ASP A 49 -1.76 4.16 2.12
N GLY A 50 -1.84 5.21 1.31
CA GLY A 50 -1.85 6.59 1.80
C GLY A 50 -0.58 7.38 1.51
N HIS A 51 0.18 7.03 0.49
CA HIS A 51 1.42 7.72 0.13
C HIS A 51 1.23 9.22 -0.07
N ASN A 52 0.19 9.62 -0.80
CA ASN A 52 -0.08 11.04 -1.04
C ASN A 52 -0.45 11.77 0.24
N ARG A 53 -1.24 11.15 1.10
CA ARG A 53 -1.63 11.72 2.40
C ARG A 53 -0.41 11.92 3.28
N TYR A 54 0.51 10.95 3.28
CA TYR A 54 1.75 11.05 4.04
C TYR A 54 2.62 12.23 3.55
N ARG A 55 2.77 12.36 2.23
CA ARG A 55 3.58 13.45 1.65
C ARG A 55 2.98 14.81 1.97
N ILE A 56 1.66 14.94 1.94
CA ILE A 56 0.97 16.18 2.29
C ILE A 56 1.23 16.50 3.77
N ALA A 57 1.10 15.52 4.65
CA ALA A 57 1.35 15.71 6.07
C ALA A 57 2.80 16.12 6.34
N GLN A 58 3.76 15.56 5.60
CA GLN A 58 5.17 15.95 5.73
C GLN A 58 5.42 17.39 5.29
N ALA A 59 4.71 17.82 4.24
CA ALA A 59 4.88 19.18 3.70
C ALA A 59 4.24 20.25 4.58
N HIS A 60 3.36 19.88 5.47
CA HIS A 60 2.62 20.82 6.34
C HIS A 60 2.81 20.44 7.82
N PRO A 61 3.87 20.97 8.48
CA PRO A 61 4.07 20.70 9.91
C PRO A 61 2.81 21.08 10.70
N GLY A 62 2.38 20.24 11.59
CA GLY A 62 1.15 20.45 12.34
C GLY A 62 -0.03 19.65 11.83
N ILE A 63 0.04 19.12 10.62
CA ILE A 63 -0.97 18.19 10.11
C ILE A 63 -0.65 16.80 10.65
N GLY A 64 -1.52 16.27 11.50
CA GLY A 64 -1.36 14.93 12.07
C GLY A 64 -2.02 13.85 11.20
N PHE A 65 -1.56 12.62 11.39
CA PHE A 65 -2.19 11.46 10.78
C PHE A 65 -2.14 10.28 11.75
N ARG A 66 -3.04 9.33 11.54
CA ARG A 66 -3.05 8.07 12.27
C ARG A 66 -2.61 6.95 11.34
N THR A 67 -2.11 5.88 11.93
CA THR A 67 -1.72 4.69 11.17
C THR A 67 -2.55 3.50 11.64
N HIS A 68 -2.81 2.59 10.71
CA HIS A 68 -3.40 1.30 11.01
C HIS A 68 -2.42 0.23 10.54
N GLU A 69 -1.93 -0.56 11.47
CA GLU A 69 -0.99 -1.64 11.16
C GLU A 69 -1.73 -2.82 10.57
N LYS A 70 -1.22 -3.33 9.45
CA LYS A 70 -1.73 -4.55 8.82
C LYS A 70 -0.58 -5.53 8.69
N GLN A 71 -0.83 -6.80 8.95
CA GLN A 71 0.19 -7.82 8.91
C GLN A 71 0.14 -8.61 7.61
N PHE A 72 1.31 -8.87 7.06
CA PHE A 72 1.49 -9.71 5.88
C PHE A 72 2.61 -10.71 6.14
N SER A 73 2.53 -11.86 5.49
CA SER A 73 3.55 -12.91 5.65
C SER A 73 4.85 -12.57 4.92
N ASN A 74 4.75 -11.82 3.82
CA ASN A 74 5.90 -11.40 3.02
C ASN A 74 5.50 -10.23 2.12
N ARG A 75 6.49 -9.64 1.43
CA ARG A 75 6.23 -8.46 0.60
C ARG A 75 5.28 -8.73 -0.58
N TYR A 76 5.25 -9.95 -1.10
CA TYR A 76 4.39 -10.28 -2.25
C TYR A 76 2.92 -10.36 -1.84
N GLU A 77 2.65 -10.81 -0.63
CA GLU A 77 1.30 -10.75 -0.07
C GLU A 77 0.85 -9.30 0.11
N ALA A 78 1.75 -8.44 0.58
CA ALA A 78 1.47 -7.01 0.68
C ALA A 78 1.19 -6.40 -0.69
N LEU A 79 2.01 -6.71 -1.71
CA LEU A 79 1.81 -6.23 -3.07
C LEU A 79 0.46 -6.67 -3.65
N SER A 80 0.09 -7.93 -3.42
CA SER A 80 -1.22 -8.45 -3.85
C SER A 80 -2.35 -7.65 -3.20
N TRP A 81 -2.24 -7.40 -1.90
CA TRP A 81 -3.25 -6.62 -1.17
C TRP A 81 -3.35 -5.20 -1.73
N ILE A 82 -2.20 -4.55 -1.99
CA ILE A 82 -2.18 -3.19 -2.55
C ILE A 82 -2.93 -3.16 -3.89
N CYS A 83 -2.63 -4.11 -4.78
CA CYS A 83 -3.29 -4.17 -6.08
C CYS A 83 -4.80 -4.35 -5.94
N LYS A 84 -5.25 -5.25 -5.07
CA LYS A 84 -6.68 -5.46 -4.80
C LYS A 84 -7.33 -4.20 -4.27
N ASN A 85 -6.67 -3.54 -3.32
CA ASN A 85 -7.18 -2.31 -2.72
C ASN A 85 -7.34 -1.21 -3.76
N GLN A 86 -6.35 -1.07 -4.66
CA GLN A 86 -6.42 -0.07 -5.73
C GLN A 86 -7.48 -0.40 -6.77
N LEU A 87 -7.71 -1.69 -7.05
CA LEU A 87 -8.75 -2.12 -7.99
C LEU A 87 -10.15 -1.75 -7.50
N GLY A 88 -10.33 -1.52 -6.21
CA GLY A 88 -11.59 -1.04 -5.66
C GLY A 88 -11.87 0.44 -5.92
N ARG A 89 -10.93 1.18 -6.50
CA ARG A 89 -11.11 2.61 -6.79
C ARG A 89 -11.96 2.82 -8.03
N ARG A 90 -12.72 3.92 -8.03
CA ARG A 90 -13.69 4.20 -9.11
C ARG A 90 -13.08 4.79 -10.38
N ASN A 91 -11.90 5.42 -10.28
CA ASN A 91 -11.34 6.25 -11.35
C ASN A 91 -10.15 5.59 -12.05
N LEU A 92 -10.19 4.26 -12.20
CA LEU A 92 -9.13 3.56 -12.90
C LEU A 92 -9.44 3.46 -14.39
N SER A 93 -8.45 3.77 -15.23
CA SER A 93 -8.54 3.49 -16.66
C SER A 93 -8.49 1.99 -16.92
N PRO A 94 -8.97 1.52 -18.09
CA PRO A 94 -8.85 0.11 -18.45
C PRO A 94 -7.40 -0.38 -18.44
N GLU A 95 -6.44 0.47 -18.83
CA GLU A 95 -5.02 0.13 -18.81
C GLU A 95 -4.50 -0.04 -17.38
N GLN A 96 -4.91 0.87 -16.47
CA GLN A 96 -4.55 0.77 -15.07
C GLN A 96 -5.12 -0.51 -14.45
N LYS A 97 -6.37 -0.84 -14.77
CA LYS A 97 -6.99 -2.08 -14.28
C LYS A 97 -6.23 -3.31 -14.76
N ARG A 98 -5.87 -3.36 -16.04
CA ARG A 98 -5.11 -4.49 -16.60
C ARG A 98 -3.75 -4.62 -15.93
N TYR A 99 -3.05 -3.50 -15.73
CA TYR A 99 -1.76 -3.47 -15.05
C TYR A 99 -1.88 -4.04 -13.64
N LEU A 100 -2.87 -3.55 -12.87
CA LEU A 100 -3.06 -3.97 -11.49
C LEU A 100 -3.47 -5.44 -11.38
N LEU A 101 -4.35 -5.91 -12.27
CA LEU A 101 -4.75 -7.31 -12.32
C LEU A 101 -3.54 -8.21 -12.62
N GLY A 102 -2.71 -7.81 -13.57
CA GLY A 102 -1.50 -8.55 -13.90
C GLY A 102 -0.51 -8.59 -12.75
N LYS A 103 -0.31 -7.46 -12.07
CA LYS A 103 0.60 -7.38 -10.92
C LYS A 103 0.06 -8.11 -9.70
N GLN A 104 -1.26 -8.10 -9.50
CA GLN A 104 -1.89 -8.87 -8.44
C GLN A 104 -1.63 -10.38 -8.67
N TYR A 105 -1.90 -10.84 -9.88
CA TYR A 105 -1.69 -12.25 -10.24
C TYR A 105 -0.23 -12.66 -10.03
N GLU A 106 0.69 -11.85 -10.53
CA GLU A 106 2.12 -12.09 -10.40
C GLU A 106 2.54 -12.16 -8.93
N SER A 107 2.04 -11.23 -8.11
CA SER A 107 2.35 -11.17 -6.68
C SER A 107 1.77 -12.37 -5.93
N GLU A 108 0.56 -12.78 -6.26
CA GLU A 108 -0.06 -13.97 -5.66
C GLU A 108 0.72 -15.23 -6.01
N LYS A 109 1.19 -15.35 -7.25
CA LYS A 109 2.02 -16.48 -7.67
C LYS A 109 3.32 -16.53 -6.88
N LYS A 110 3.96 -15.38 -6.67
CA LYS A 110 5.21 -15.31 -5.90
C LYS A 110 4.97 -15.62 -4.43
N ALA A 111 3.90 -15.11 -3.84
CA ALA A 111 3.54 -15.40 -2.46
C ALA A 111 3.23 -16.88 -2.25
N GLU A 112 2.46 -17.47 -3.17
CA GLU A 112 2.13 -18.89 -3.14
C GLU A 112 3.38 -19.76 -3.24
N LYS A 113 4.30 -19.38 -4.12
CA LYS A 113 5.55 -20.11 -4.30
C LYS A 113 6.40 -20.10 -3.02
N ILE A 114 6.47 -18.96 -2.35
CA ILE A 114 7.18 -18.84 -1.07
C ILE A 114 6.52 -19.72 -0.01
N PHE A 115 5.20 -19.67 0.08
CA PHE A 115 4.44 -20.48 1.03
C PHE A 115 4.68 -21.98 0.81
N HIS A 116 4.59 -22.45 -0.44
CA HIS A 116 4.85 -23.85 -0.77
C HIS A 116 6.30 -24.24 -0.51
N GLY A 117 7.24 -23.34 -0.80
CA GLY A 117 8.65 -23.58 -0.48
C GLY A 117 8.87 -23.78 1.01
N ASN A 118 8.25 -22.96 1.84
CA ASN A 118 8.34 -23.07 3.29
C ASN A 118 7.68 -24.35 3.79
N GLN A 119 6.51 -24.69 3.25
CA GLN A 119 5.84 -25.95 3.59
C GLN A 119 6.67 -27.17 3.21
N TYR A 120 7.25 -27.15 2.04
CA TYR A 120 8.11 -28.22 1.56
C TYR A 120 9.32 -28.38 2.46
N THR A 121 9.94 -27.29 2.87
CA THR A 121 11.08 -27.31 3.77
C THR A 121 10.69 -27.90 5.12
N LEU A 122 9.55 -27.51 5.67
CA LEU A 122 9.04 -28.08 6.92
C LEU A 122 8.76 -29.57 6.79
N ALA A 123 8.16 -29.99 5.68
CA ALA A 123 7.90 -31.42 5.42
C ALA A 123 9.19 -32.23 5.36
N ASN A 124 10.23 -31.66 4.77
CA ASN A 124 11.54 -32.31 4.70
C ASN A 124 12.23 -32.39 6.05
N HIS A 125 11.97 -31.44 6.94
CA HIS A 125 12.55 -31.43 8.28
C HIS A 125 11.73 -32.23 9.29
N ASN A 126 10.56 -32.69 8.92
CA ASN A 126 9.67 -33.48 9.76
C ASN A 126 9.38 -34.83 9.08
N PRO A 127 10.28 -35.77 9.18
CA PRO A 127 10.23 -37.02 8.41
C PRO A 127 9.22 -38.04 8.91
N ALA A 128 8.37 -37.68 9.83
CA ALA A 128 7.36 -38.61 10.32
C ALA A 128 6.37 -39.01 9.25
#